data_2e94f930f6e426f27ae131c8ec44f4c0
#
_entry.id   2e94f930f6e426f27ae131c8ec44f4c0
#
_cell.length_a   1.000
_cell.length_b   1.000
_cell.length_c   1.000
_cell.angle_alpha   90.00
_cell.angle_beta   90.00
_cell.angle_gamma   90.00
#
_symmetry.space_group_name_H-M   'P 1'
#
loop_
_entity.id
_entity.type
_entity.pdbx_description
1 polymer ?
#
loop_
_entity_poly.entity_id
_entity_poly.type
_entity_poly.pdbx_seq_one_letter_code
_entity_poly.pdbx_strand_id
1 'polypeptide(L)'
;MALIIPKHYTPKLLPETTEQAIKGLKESFQRALAKNLNLRRVTAPLFVLSGTGINDDLNGTERAVKFPIKCMEDRQAEVVHSLAKWKRLKLGAYRIAPGYGLYTDMNAIRSDEDLDNLHSLYVDQWDWEKSITEADRTLEYLKETVRKIYKALKDTEAELYEIHPHITPVSYTHLTLPTKRI
;
A
#
# COMPACT_ATOMS: atom_id res chain seq x y z
N MET A 1 21.27 -5.42 -1.53
CA MET A 1 21.59 -6.11 -0.24
C MET A 1 21.35 -7.61 -0.42
N ALA A 2 22.03 -8.47 0.36
CA ALA A 2 21.82 -9.92 0.24
C ALA A 2 20.64 -10.36 1.09
N LEU A 3 19.89 -11.35 0.63
CA LEU A 3 18.86 -12.05 1.40
C LEU A 3 19.47 -12.68 2.65
N ILE A 4 18.95 -12.38 3.81
CA ILE A 4 19.38 -12.93 5.10
C ILE A 4 18.43 -14.05 5.50
N ILE A 5 18.92 -15.27 5.55
CA ILE A 5 18.17 -16.44 6.04
C ILE A 5 18.75 -16.79 7.41
N PRO A 6 18.01 -16.59 8.51
CA PRO A 6 18.49 -16.93 9.84
C PRO A 6 18.77 -18.44 9.95
N LYS A 7 19.88 -18.79 10.57
CA LYS A 7 20.15 -20.20 10.91
C LYS A 7 19.04 -20.72 11.83
N HIS A 8 18.54 -21.92 11.55
CA HIS A 8 17.46 -22.57 12.32
C HIS A 8 16.10 -21.87 12.23
N TYR A 9 15.85 -21.05 11.20
CA TYR A 9 14.51 -20.49 10.97
C TYR A 9 13.51 -21.62 10.69
N THR A 10 12.41 -21.60 11.44
CA THR A 10 11.26 -22.50 11.24
C THR A 10 10.01 -21.65 11.07
N PRO A 11 9.25 -21.80 9.97
CA PRO A 11 7.98 -21.10 9.80
C PRO A 11 7.02 -21.43 10.95
N LYS A 12 6.33 -20.42 11.47
CA LYS A 12 5.34 -20.60 12.54
C LYS A 12 4.00 -21.13 12.04
N LEU A 13 3.73 -20.99 10.76
CA LEU A 13 2.53 -21.46 10.07
C LEU A 13 2.91 -22.38 8.91
N LEU A 14 2.04 -23.32 8.61
CA LEU A 14 2.13 -24.11 7.36
C LEU A 14 1.80 -23.22 6.16
N PRO A 15 2.24 -23.56 4.94
CA PRO A 15 1.96 -22.77 3.74
C PRO A 15 0.46 -22.44 3.56
N GLU A 16 -0.41 -23.44 3.67
CA GLU A 16 -1.86 -23.26 3.54
C GLU A 16 -2.43 -22.34 4.64
N THR A 17 -2.01 -22.51 5.87
CA THR A 17 -2.42 -21.65 6.98
C THR A 17 -1.89 -20.23 6.80
N THR A 18 -0.71 -20.07 6.20
CA THR A 18 -0.15 -18.76 5.87
C THR A 18 -1.02 -18.02 4.86
N GLU A 19 -1.51 -18.69 3.81
CA GLU A 19 -2.42 -18.09 2.84
C GLU A 19 -3.74 -17.63 3.48
N GLN A 20 -4.30 -18.44 4.39
CA GLN A 20 -5.49 -18.08 5.15
C GLN A 20 -5.23 -16.88 6.07
N ALA A 21 -4.08 -16.84 6.73
CA ALA A 21 -3.68 -15.74 7.58
C ALA A 21 -3.49 -14.43 6.79
N ILE A 22 -2.86 -14.49 5.60
CA ILE A 22 -2.71 -13.35 4.69
C ILE A 22 -4.07 -12.81 4.27
N LYS A 23 -5.01 -13.68 3.88
CA LYS A 23 -6.38 -13.28 3.52
C LYS A 23 -7.05 -12.56 4.69
N GLY A 24 -7.07 -13.16 5.87
CA GLY A 24 -7.69 -12.59 7.08
C GLY A 24 -7.06 -11.24 7.46
N LEU A 25 -5.73 -11.15 7.44
CA LEU A 25 -5.00 -9.91 7.70
C LEU A 25 -5.39 -8.81 6.71
N LYS A 26 -5.44 -9.12 5.42
CA LYS A 26 -5.82 -8.13 4.38
C LYS A 26 -7.25 -7.64 4.59
N GLU A 27 -8.20 -8.52 4.85
CA GLU A 27 -9.60 -8.17 5.09
C GLU A 27 -9.78 -7.31 6.35
N SER A 28 -9.09 -7.66 7.43
CA SER A 28 -9.14 -6.91 8.69
C SER A 28 -8.54 -5.53 8.55
N PHE A 29 -7.30 -5.44 8.04
CA PHE A 29 -6.60 -4.17 7.91
C PHE A 29 -7.35 -3.19 6.99
N GLN A 30 -7.78 -3.62 5.80
CA GLN A 30 -8.49 -2.73 4.88
C GLN A 30 -9.81 -2.22 5.47
N ARG A 31 -10.54 -3.05 6.23
CA ARG A 31 -11.77 -2.66 6.93
C ARG A 31 -11.48 -1.60 8.00
N ALA A 32 -10.47 -1.84 8.84
CA ALA A 32 -10.07 -0.94 9.90
C ALA A 32 -9.54 0.40 9.33
N LEU A 33 -8.69 0.36 8.31
CA LEU A 33 -8.13 1.54 7.65
C LEU A 33 -9.22 2.37 7.00
N ALA A 34 -10.11 1.74 6.22
CA ALA A 34 -11.21 2.42 5.55
C ALA A 34 -12.14 3.11 6.54
N LYS A 35 -12.47 2.46 7.67
CA LYS A 35 -13.28 3.03 8.74
C LYS A 35 -12.58 4.21 9.41
N ASN A 36 -11.31 4.05 9.80
CA ASN A 36 -10.57 5.05 10.58
C ASN A 36 -10.27 6.32 9.78
N LEU A 37 -10.12 6.21 8.47
CA LEU A 37 -9.78 7.33 7.58
C LEU A 37 -10.94 7.82 6.72
N ASN A 38 -12.13 7.22 6.82
CA ASN A 38 -13.31 7.52 5.98
C ASN A 38 -13.01 7.28 4.49
N LEU A 39 -12.46 6.11 4.16
CA LEU A 39 -12.10 5.76 2.79
C LEU A 39 -13.16 4.88 2.14
N ARG A 40 -13.39 5.09 0.84
CA ARG A 40 -14.21 4.25 -0.02
C ARG A 40 -13.31 3.44 -0.95
N ARG A 41 -13.56 2.13 -1.05
CA ARG A 41 -12.85 1.29 -2.02
C ARG A 41 -13.24 1.63 -3.44
N VAL A 42 -12.23 1.68 -4.34
CA VAL A 42 -12.43 1.80 -5.79
C VAL A 42 -11.61 0.74 -6.51
N THR A 43 -12.12 0.28 -7.65
CA THR A 43 -11.35 -0.58 -8.55
C THR A 43 -10.41 0.29 -9.37
N ALA A 44 -9.13 -0.06 -9.36
CA ALA A 44 -8.09 0.67 -10.04
C ALA A 44 -7.50 -0.12 -11.22
N PRO A 45 -6.93 0.54 -12.22
CA PRO A 45 -6.25 -0.13 -13.32
C PRO A 45 -4.94 -0.77 -12.85
N LEU A 46 -4.58 -1.91 -13.44
CA LEU A 46 -3.26 -2.53 -13.28
C LEU A 46 -2.20 -1.81 -14.12
N PHE A 47 -2.62 -1.21 -15.23
CA PHE A 47 -1.75 -0.51 -16.16
C PHE A 47 -2.46 0.74 -16.73
N VAL A 48 -1.67 1.66 -17.23
CA VAL A 48 -2.13 2.89 -17.89
C VAL A 48 -1.37 3.08 -19.20
N LEU A 49 -1.88 3.93 -20.09
CA LEU A 49 -1.12 4.30 -21.30
C LEU A 49 0.13 5.08 -20.91
N SER A 50 1.26 4.71 -21.52
CA SER A 50 2.53 5.41 -21.34
C SER A 50 2.42 6.88 -21.79
N GLY A 51 3.13 7.75 -21.10
CA GLY A 51 3.17 9.16 -21.43
C GLY A 51 1.97 9.98 -20.95
N THR A 52 0.99 9.36 -20.26
CA THR A 52 -0.16 10.09 -19.69
C THR A 52 0.17 10.87 -18.42
N GLY A 53 1.33 10.61 -17.80
CA GLY A 53 1.71 11.17 -16.52
C GLY A 53 0.92 10.65 -15.31
N ILE A 54 0.05 9.64 -15.52
CA ILE A 54 -0.78 9.04 -14.45
C ILE A 54 0.04 8.10 -13.59
N ASN A 55 0.92 7.30 -14.20
CA ASN A 55 1.85 6.45 -13.46
C ASN A 55 2.83 7.31 -12.67
N ASP A 56 3.24 6.84 -11.51
CA ASP A 56 4.20 7.55 -10.68
C ASP A 56 5.61 7.04 -10.97
N ASP A 57 6.54 7.96 -11.22
CA ASP A 57 7.93 7.62 -11.49
C ASP A 57 8.75 7.35 -10.20
N LEU A 58 8.06 7.33 -9.04
CA LEU A 58 8.65 7.16 -7.71
C LEU A 58 9.80 8.16 -7.45
N ASN A 59 11.05 7.73 -7.56
CA ASN A 59 12.22 8.60 -7.43
C ASN A 59 12.62 9.27 -8.76
N GLY A 60 11.90 8.95 -9.86
CA GLY A 60 12.18 9.48 -11.20
C GLY A 60 13.22 8.69 -11.99
N THR A 61 13.69 7.58 -11.48
CA THR A 61 14.72 6.72 -12.12
C THR A 61 14.21 5.32 -12.44
N GLU A 62 13.12 4.89 -11.81
CA GLU A 62 12.55 3.57 -11.99
C GLU A 62 11.91 3.40 -13.36
N ARG A 63 12.16 2.25 -13.97
CA ARG A 63 11.63 1.88 -15.27
C ARG A 63 10.33 1.09 -15.10
N ALA A 64 9.25 1.61 -15.69
CA ALA A 64 7.99 0.86 -15.74
C ALA A 64 8.10 -0.33 -16.71
N VAL A 65 7.47 -1.44 -16.36
CA VAL A 65 7.25 -2.56 -17.28
C VAL A 65 6.26 -2.13 -18.35
N LYS A 66 6.67 -2.14 -19.63
CA LYS A 66 5.87 -1.68 -20.76
C LYS A 66 5.52 -2.82 -21.69
N PHE A 67 4.35 -2.69 -22.34
CA PHE A 67 3.89 -3.63 -23.35
C PHE A 67 3.01 -2.91 -24.39
N PRO A 68 3.00 -3.39 -25.66
CA PRO A 68 2.16 -2.82 -26.71
C PRO A 68 0.71 -3.32 -26.59
N ILE A 69 -0.26 -2.48 -26.98
CA ILE A 69 -1.67 -2.84 -27.07
C ILE A 69 -2.06 -2.96 -28.53
N LYS A 70 -2.27 -4.18 -29.02
CA LYS A 70 -2.57 -4.47 -30.43
C LYS A 70 -3.78 -3.69 -30.97
N CYS A 71 -4.88 -3.62 -30.24
CA CYS A 71 -6.10 -2.92 -30.68
C CYS A 71 -5.97 -1.39 -30.65
N MET A 72 -4.83 -0.85 -30.22
CA MET A 72 -4.50 0.57 -30.17
C MET A 72 -3.26 0.89 -31.01
N GLU A 73 -3.06 0.18 -32.12
CA GLU A 73 -1.93 0.39 -33.03
C GLU A 73 -0.56 0.30 -32.32
N ASP A 74 -0.43 -0.71 -31.46
CA ASP A 74 0.78 -0.97 -30.66
C ASP A 74 1.21 0.19 -29.73
N ARG A 75 0.27 1.07 -29.38
CA ARG A 75 0.55 2.08 -28.33
C ARG A 75 0.99 1.39 -27.06
N GLN A 76 1.98 1.98 -26.41
CA GLN A 76 2.58 1.43 -25.21
C GLN A 76 1.69 1.69 -23.97
N ALA A 77 1.44 0.64 -23.21
CA ALA A 77 0.96 0.71 -21.84
C ALA A 77 2.08 0.38 -20.86
N GLU A 78 1.91 0.78 -19.62
CA GLU A 78 2.86 0.51 -18.56
C GLU A 78 2.15 0.07 -17.28
N VAL A 79 2.70 -0.95 -16.62
CA VAL A 79 2.21 -1.41 -15.31
C VAL A 79 2.49 -0.31 -14.30
N VAL A 80 1.51 -0.04 -13.43
CA VAL A 80 1.62 1.07 -12.48
C VAL A 80 2.61 0.77 -11.36
N HIS A 81 3.37 1.80 -10.95
CA HIS A 81 4.20 1.79 -9.75
C HIS A 81 3.41 2.28 -8.52
N SER A 82 2.54 3.27 -8.74
CA SER A 82 1.63 3.84 -7.76
C SER A 82 0.40 4.43 -8.47
N LEU A 83 -0.70 4.47 -7.76
CA LEU A 83 -1.97 5.03 -8.24
C LEU A 83 -2.36 6.33 -7.52
N ALA A 84 -1.42 7.01 -6.87
CA ALA A 84 -1.69 8.26 -6.17
C ALA A 84 -2.28 9.31 -7.11
N LYS A 85 -1.62 9.59 -8.25
CA LYS A 85 -2.12 10.55 -9.26
C LYS A 85 -3.48 10.15 -9.82
N TRP A 86 -3.67 8.88 -10.13
CA TRP A 86 -4.96 8.35 -10.61
C TRP A 86 -6.08 8.58 -9.58
N LYS A 87 -5.84 8.28 -8.29
CA LYS A 87 -6.83 8.51 -7.23
C LYS A 87 -7.14 9.99 -7.04
N ARG A 88 -6.16 10.88 -7.16
CA ARG A 88 -6.42 12.34 -7.12
C ARG A 88 -7.36 12.79 -8.23
N LEU A 89 -7.19 12.27 -9.45
CA LEU A 89 -8.14 12.50 -10.54
C LEU A 89 -9.54 11.97 -10.20
N LYS A 90 -9.62 10.78 -9.58
CA LYS A 90 -10.91 10.19 -9.17
C LYS A 90 -11.55 10.94 -7.99
N LEU A 91 -10.79 11.46 -7.03
CA LEU A 91 -11.34 12.32 -5.98
C LEU A 91 -12.08 13.51 -6.59
N GLY A 92 -11.48 14.17 -7.59
CA GLY A 92 -12.13 15.27 -8.31
C GLY A 92 -13.34 14.81 -9.12
N ALA A 93 -13.19 13.76 -9.94
CA ALA A 93 -14.26 13.26 -10.81
C ALA A 93 -15.49 12.77 -10.02
N TYR A 94 -15.27 12.17 -8.85
CA TYR A 94 -16.35 11.71 -7.97
C TYR A 94 -16.81 12.77 -6.97
N ARG A 95 -16.24 13.96 -7.00
CA ARG A 95 -16.57 15.08 -6.10
C ARG A 95 -16.53 14.66 -4.62
N ILE A 96 -15.47 13.95 -4.25
CA ILE A 96 -15.30 13.47 -2.87
C ILE A 96 -15.08 14.65 -1.94
N ALA A 97 -15.96 14.80 -0.95
CA ALA A 97 -15.90 15.90 0.01
C ALA A 97 -14.63 15.83 0.89
N PRO A 98 -14.15 16.99 1.39
CA PRO A 98 -13.09 17.02 2.40
C PRO A 98 -13.41 16.13 3.61
N GLY A 99 -12.40 15.46 4.16
CA GLY A 99 -12.54 14.49 5.23
C GLY A 99 -12.78 13.05 4.78
N TYR A 100 -13.05 12.83 3.48
CA TYR A 100 -13.26 11.51 2.87
C TYR A 100 -12.17 11.21 1.82
N GLY A 101 -12.01 9.93 1.49
CA GLY A 101 -11.01 9.51 0.53
C GLY A 101 -11.36 8.23 -0.22
N LEU A 102 -10.42 7.82 -1.05
CA LEU A 102 -10.49 6.59 -1.84
C LEU A 102 -9.30 5.71 -1.50
N TYR A 103 -9.51 4.40 -1.50
CA TYR A 103 -8.42 3.43 -1.44
C TYR A 103 -8.63 2.34 -2.48
N THR A 104 -7.53 1.70 -2.82
CA THR A 104 -7.52 0.51 -3.65
C THR A 104 -6.48 -0.46 -3.10
N ASP A 105 -6.77 -1.75 -3.17
CA ASP A 105 -5.78 -2.79 -3.15
C ASP A 105 -5.23 -2.92 -4.57
N MET A 106 -3.94 -2.79 -4.73
CA MET A 106 -3.28 -2.77 -6.03
C MET A 106 -2.03 -3.63 -6.04
N ASN A 107 -1.68 -4.09 -7.23
CA ASN A 107 -0.41 -4.75 -7.47
C ASN A 107 0.48 -3.84 -8.32
N ALA A 108 1.77 -3.86 -8.04
CA ALA A 108 2.78 -3.13 -8.79
C ALA A 108 3.97 -4.02 -9.09
N ILE A 109 4.72 -3.68 -10.13
CA ILE A 109 5.99 -4.30 -10.47
C ILE A 109 7.07 -3.24 -10.39
N ARG A 110 8.11 -3.49 -9.59
CA ARG A 110 9.25 -2.62 -9.38
C ARG A 110 10.50 -3.29 -9.92
N SER A 111 10.71 -3.20 -11.23
CA SER A 111 11.77 -3.91 -11.94
C SER A 111 13.20 -3.51 -11.52
N ASP A 112 13.37 -2.33 -10.97
CA ASP A 112 14.66 -1.78 -10.56
C ASP A 112 14.88 -1.82 -9.03
N GLU A 113 14.05 -2.59 -8.28
CA GLU A 113 14.17 -2.70 -6.83
C GLU A 113 15.40 -3.50 -6.40
N ASP A 114 16.13 -3.00 -5.43
CA ASP A 114 17.18 -3.74 -4.74
C ASP A 114 16.57 -4.74 -3.76
N LEU A 115 16.59 -6.02 -4.13
CA LEU A 115 15.91 -7.07 -3.38
C LEU A 115 16.61 -7.42 -2.06
N ASP A 116 15.83 -7.53 -1.00
CA ASP A 116 16.24 -7.99 0.31
C ASP A 116 15.09 -8.71 1.05
N ASN A 117 15.14 -8.84 2.36
CA ASN A 117 14.09 -9.50 3.14
C ASN A 117 12.78 -8.70 3.21
N LEU A 118 12.78 -7.42 2.83
CA LEU A 118 11.64 -6.50 2.91
C LEU A 118 11.20 -5.98 1.56
N HIS A 119 12.08 -6.01 0.54
CA HIS A 119 11.84 -5.44 -0.78
C HIS A 119 11.67 -6.55 -1.82
N SER A 120 10.65 -6.44 -2.65
CA SER A 120 10.28 -7.41 -3.67
C SER A 120 10.01 -6.73 -5.01
N LEU A 121 10.22 -7.46 -6.11
CA LEU A 121 9.82 -7.02 -7.46
C LEU A 121 8.31 -6.86 -7.60
N TYR A 122 7.56 -7.76 -6.98
CA TYR A 122 6.10 -7.72 -6.96
C TYR A 122 5.62 -7.15 -5.63
N VAL A 123 4.79 -6.12 -5.70
CA VAL A 123 4.26 -5.42 -4.53
C VAL A 123 2.74 -5.51 -4.54
N ASP A 124 2.19 -5.98 -3.43
CA ASP A 124 0.77 -5.97 -3.13
C ASP A 124 0.54 -4.95 -2.01
N GLN A 125 -0.19 -3.88 -2.30
CA GLN A 125 -0.28 -2.73 -1.38
C GLN A 125 -1.68 -2.12 -1.34
N TRP A 126 -2.02 -1.52 -0.21
CA TRP A 126 -3.13 -0.58 -0.11
C TRP A 126 -2.62 0.83 -0.38
N ASP A 127 -3.13 1.41 -1.42
CA ASP A 127 -2.81 2.76 -1.83
C ASP A 127 -4.04 3.65 -1.62
N TRP A 128 -3.94 4.76 -0.91
CA TRP A 128 -5.06 5.62 -0.58
C TRP A 128 -4.74 7.10 -0.74
N GLU A 129 -5.76 7.88 -1.06
CA GLU A 129 -5.73 9.34 -1.12
C GLU A 129 -6.98 9.91 -0.44
N LYS A 130 -6.82 11.00 0.30
CA LYS A 130 -7.89 11.64 1.04
C LYS A 130 -7.98 13.11 0.69
N SER A 131 -9.21 13.61 0.48
CA SER A 131 -9.50 15.03 0.29
C SER A 131 -9.45 15.73 1.64
N ILE A 132 -8.73 16.83 1.74
CA ILE A 132 -8.65 17.70 2.91
C ILE A 132 -8.80 19.17 2.49
N THR A 133 -9.19 20.05 3.41
CA THR A 133 -9.16 21.49 3.17
C THR A 133 -7.74 22.05 3.34
N GLU A 134 -7.51 23.27 2.86
CA GLU A 134 -6.24 23.96 3.10
C GLU A 134 -6.03 24.20 4.61
N ALA A 135 -7.10 24.46 5.36
CA ALA A 135 -7.04 24.63 6.81
C ALA A 135 -6.62 23.35 7.56
N ASP A 136 -6.91 22.16 6.98
CA ASP A 136 -6.51 20.87 7.55
C ASP A 136 -5.04 20.53 7.29
N ARG A 137 -4.34 21.29 6.45
CA ARG A 137 -2.94 21.03 6.07
C ARG A 137 -1.99 21.44 7.20
N THR A 138 -2.11 20.76 8.32
CA THR A 138 -1.38 21.03 9.55
C THR A 138 -0.61 19.81 10.04
N LEU A 139 0.42 20.02 10.86
CA LEU A 139 1.17 18.95 11.50
C LEU A 139 0.27 18.10 12.43
N GLU A 140 -0.67 18.74 13.12
CA GLU A 140 -1.56 18.01 14.03
C GLU A 140 -2.52 17.09 13.27
N TYR A 141 -3.06 17.54 12.14
CA TYR A 141 -3.87 16.67 11.27
C TYR A 141 -3.07 15.47 10.75
N LEU A 142 -1.79 15.68 10.36
CA LEU A 142 -0.90 14.59 9.95
C LEU A 142 -0.68 13.60 11.10
N LYS A 143 -0.36 14.08 12.31
CA LYS A 143 -0.18 13.22 13.49
C LYS A 143 -1.44 12.42 13.81
N GLU A 144 -2.60 13.05 13.74
CA GLU A 144 -3.89 12.37 13.96
C GLU A 144 -4.12 11.27 12.91
N THR A 145 -3.83 11.56 11.65
CA THR A 145 -3.92 10.59 10.56
C THR A 145 -3.00 9.38 10.82
N VAL A 146 -1.75 9.63 11.21
CA VAL A 146 -0.78 8.57 11.58
C VAL A 146 -1.30 7.73 12.75
N ARG A 147 -1.87 8.36 13.79
CA ARG A 147 -2.47 7.63 14.93
C ARG A 147 -3.62 6.73 14.49
N LYS A 148 -4.46 7.19 13.56
CA LYS A 148 -5.58 6.40 12.99
C LYS A 148 -5.07 5.19 12.19
N ILE A 149 -4.00 5.36 11.42
CA ILE A 149 -3.34 4.25 10.69
C ILE A 149 -2.75 3.26 11.70
N TYR A 150 -2.01 3.76 12.69
CA TYR A 150 -1.42 2.94 13.75
C TYR A 150 -2.47 2.13 14.51
N LYS A 151 -3.62 2.76 14.81
CA LYS A 151 -4.74 2.04 15.41
C LYS A 151 -5.22 0.89 14.52
N ALA A 152 -5.34 1.09 13.20
CA ALA A 152 -5.72 0.02 12.27
C ALA A 152 -4.72 -1.15 12.30
N LEU A 153 -3.42 -0.86 12.36
CA LEU A 153 -2.37 -1.88 12.50
C LEU A 153 -2.53 -2.66 13.80
N LYS A 154 -2.75 -1.97 14.93
CA LYS A 154 -2.92 -2.62 16.25
C LYS A 154 -4.18 -3.49 16.32
N ASP A 155 -5.30 -3.00 15.78
CA ASP A 155 -6.55 -3.76 15.74
C ASP A 155 -6.38 -5.04 14.90
N THR A 156 -5.71 -4.94 13.74
CA THR A 156 -5.42 -6.08 12.85
C THR A 156 -4.48 -7.09 13.50
N GLU A 157 -3.45 -6.62 14.20
CA GLU A 157 -2.52 -7.48 14.93
C GLU A 157 -3.24 -8.28 16.02
N ALA A 158 -4.15 -7.65 16.76
CA ALA A 158 -4.96 -8.31 17.78
C ALA A 158 -5.87 -9.40 17.19
N GLU A 159 -6.61 -9.07 16.11
CA GLU A 159 -7.44 -10.06 15.40
C GLU A 159 -6.62 -11.26 14.88
N LEU A 160 -5.45 -10.98 14.30
CA LEU A 160 -4.57 -12.04 13.78
C LEU A 160 -4.06 -12.94 14.89
N TYR A 161 -3.70 -12.37 16.05
CA TYR A 161 -3.25 -13.12 17.20
C TYR A 161 -4.35 -14.02 17.79
N GLU A 162 -5.58 -13.55 17.83
CA GLU A 162 -6.73 -14.36 18.30
C GLU A 162 -6.94 -15.62 17.43
N ILE A 163 -6.75 -15.50 16.10
CA ILE A 163 -6.93 -16.62 15.16
C ILE A 163 -5.66 -17.49 15.09
N HIS A 164 -4.49 -16.87 15.16
CA HIS A 164 -3.18 -17.52 15.01
C HIS A 164 -2.25 -17.21 16.20
N PRO A 165 -2.47 -17.81 17.39
CA PRO A 165 -1.70 -17.47 18.61
C PRO A 165 -0.20 -17.76 18.53
N HIS A 166 0.25 -18.50 17.53
CA HIS A 166 1.68 -18.73 17.27
C HIS A 166 2.38 -17.50 16.70
N ILE A 167 1.63 -16.53 16.14
CA ILE A 167 2.12 -15.24 15.67
C ILE A 167 2.00 -14.25 16.81
N THR A 168 3.07 -14.11 17.59
CA THR A 168 3.09 -13.20 18.74
C THR A 168 3.03 -11.74 18.27
N PRO A 169 2.20 -10.87 18.88
CA PRO A 169 2.20 -9.45 18.60
C PRO A 169 3.58 -8.84 18.75
N VAL A 170 3.95 -7.93 17.83
CA VAL A 170 5.23 -7.23 17.89
C VAL A 170 5.13 -6.07 18.87
N SER A 171 6.14 -5.91 19.75
CA SER A 171 6.23 -4.73 20.59
C SER A 171 6.62 -3.51 19.73
N TYR A 172 5.73 -2.54 19.62
CA TYR A 172 5.96 -1.29 18.87
C TYR A 172 6.75 -0.23 19.67
N THR A 173 7.25 -0.58 20.83
CA THR A 173 8.08 0.34 21.65
C THR A 173 9.38 0.75 20.97
N HIS A 174 9.77 0.08 19.90
CA HIS A 174 11.00 0.33 19.14
C HIS A 174 10.76 0.85 17.71
N LEU A 175 9.52 1.14 17.32
CA LEU A 175 9.24 1.87 16.10
C LEU A 175 9.61 3.34 16.28
N THR A 176 10.91 3.62 16.34
CA THR A 176 11.42 4.95 16.07
C THR A 176 11.32 5.15 14.56
N LEU A 177 10.44 6.05 14.11
CA LEU A 177 10.55 6.60 12.77
C LEU A 177 12.00 7.02 12.56
N PRO A 178 12.65 6.64 11.43
CA PRO A 178 14.00 7.10 11.16
C PRO A 178 13.98 8.62 11.03
N THR A 179 14.37 9.30 12.12
CA THR A 179 14.44 10.76 12.22
C THR A 179 15.66 11.34 11.51
N LYS A 180 16.36 10.54 10.72
CA LYS A 180 17.51 10.99 9.93
C LYS A 180 17.30 10.69 8.47
N ARG A 181 16.58 11.58 7.81
CA ARG A 181 16.76 12.01 6.42
C ARG A 181 15.76 13.14 6.12
N ILE A 182 16.06 14.29 6.63
CA ILE A 182 15.72 15.57 6.01
C ILE A 182 17.04 16.19 5.60
#